data_71169655869c69f88d3e717b82ec9c04
#
_entry.id   71169655869c69f88d3e717b82ec9c04
#
_cell.length_a   1.000
_cell.length_b   1.000
_cell.length_c   1.000
_cell.angle_alpha   90.00
_cell.angle_beta   90.00
_cell.angle_gamma   90.00
#
_symmetry.space_group_name_H-M   'P 1'
#
loop_
_entity.id
_entity.type
_entity.pdbx_description
1 polymer ?
#
loop_
_entity_poly.entity_id
_entity_poly.type
_entity_poly.pdbx_seq_one_letter_code
_entity_poly.pdbx_strand_id
1 'polypeptide(L)'
;YVISKGRDYVGLVTQVGLSTNSEGLYFYSDGSNNSEYLLQTNYSQVTGQIDRAVTTVSLAQTHGLLNGDTVKLKVVPNVVVGVGTTSALTLAFNESEKKLLVNPIGINSSQINIASNTITLSGHGYRTGDKVFYNSTQVASGLQTGSYYVIRDNSSQFRLANTLYETKPSSESVVNIVGTGASVHTFALINPSINVVKNSTIKFNLGDSSLVGYKFKIFKDSEFKNEFISAGDSRNFNVIGVGTVGLGTASVSIKYSENIPTKLFYALEKSGYIS
;
A
#
# COMPACT_ATOMS: atom_id res chain seq x y z
N TYR A 1 23.88 11.16 -3.72
CA TYR A 1 24.30 12.57 -3.67
C TYR A 1 23.14 13.47 -4.09
N VAL A 2 23.20 14.73 -3.74
CA VAL A 2 22.11 15.70 -3.89
C VAL A 2 22.48 16.77 -4.92
N ILE A 3 21.52 17.12 -5.74
CA ILE A 3 21.49 18.40 -6.47
C ILE A 3 20.39 19.24 -5.84
N SER A 4 20.74 20.37 -5.24
CA SER A 4 19.73 21.29 -4.71
C SER A 4 18.96 21.95 -5.85
N LYS A 5 17.64 21.81 -5.86
CA LYS A 5 16.74 22.38 -6.87
C LYS A 5 15.89 23.54 -6.34
N GLY A 6 16.03 23.85 -5.04
CA GLY A 6 15.27 24.89 -4.35
C GLY A 6 15.21 24.61 -2.85
N ARG A 7 14.39 25.37 -2.13
CA ARG A 7 14.27 25.20 -0.67
C ARG A 7 13.61 23.89 -0.27
N ASP A 8 12.65 23.44 -1.07
CA ASP A 8 11.78 22.30 -0.77
C ASP A 8 11.94 21.14 -1.77
N TYR A 9 12.91 21.23 -2.69
CA TYR A 9 13.13 20.23 -3.74
C TYR A 9 14.60 19.86 -3.83
N VAL A 10 14.86 18.57 -3.97
CA VAL A 10 16.21 18.01 -4.21
C VAL A 10 16.20 17.05 -5.40
N GLY A 11 17.25 17.07 -6.19
CA GLY A 11 17.56 16.02 -7.14
C GLY A 11 18.55 15.04 -6.53
N LEU A 12 18.47 13.77 -6.88
CA LEU A 12 19.39 12.74 -6.43
C LEU A 12 20.21 12.19 -7.59
N VAL A 13 21.47 11.95 -7.36
CA VAL A 13 22.40 11.37 -8.34
C VAL A 13 23.28 10.30 -7.68
N THR A 14 23.81 9.39 -8.50
CA THR A 14 24.61 8.26 -8.00
C THR A 14 26.07 8.61 -7.71
N GLN A 15 26.59 9.68 -8.32
CA GLN A 15 27.98 10.08 -8.21
C GLN A 15 28.11 11.58 -7.93
N VAL A 16 29.13 11.97 -7.15
CA VAL A 16 29.38 13.38 -6.80
C VAL A 16 29.59 14.25 -8.05
N GLY A 17 30.30 13.76 -9.06
CA GLY A 17 30.54 14.49 -10.30
C GLY A 17 29.28 14.84 -11.09
N LEU A 18 28.16 14.15 -10.84
CA LEU A 18 26.86 14.43 -11.47
C LEU A 18 25.99 15.37 -10.65
N SER A 19 26.40 15.74 -9.44
CA SER A 19 25.63 16.62 -8.56
C SER A 19 25.41 18.03 -9.12
N THR A 20 26.21 18.44 -10.10
CA THR A 20 26.10 19.73 -10.78
C THR A 20 25.32 19.66 -12.09
N ASN A 21 25.06 18.45 -12.60
CA ASN A 21 24.31 18.24 -13.85
C ASN A 21 22.78 18.25 -13.61
N SER A 22 22.06 18.55 -14.67
CA SER A 22 20.59 18.47 -14.66
C SER A 22 20.03 17.05 -14.68
N GLU A 23 20.86 16.07 -15.00
CA GLU A 23 20.50 14.66 -15.03
C GLU A 23 20.49 14.09 -13.60
N GLY A 24 19.32 13.66 -13.14
CA GLY A 24 19.12 13.03 -11.85
C GLY A 24 18.74 11.57 -11.98
N LEU A 25 18.60 10.90 -10.86
CA LEU A 25 18.00 9.58 -10.80
C LEU A 25 16.50 9.68 -11.08
N TYR A 26 16.02 8.81 -11.95
CA TYR A 26 14.58 8.63 -12.16
C TYR A 26 14.07 7.60 -11.17
N PHE A 27 13.03 7.98 -10.44
CA PHE A 27 12.32 7.09 -9.53
C PHE A 27 11.11 6.52 -10.25
N TYR A 28 11.06 5.20 -10.34
CA TYR A 28 9.91 4.49 -10.86
C TYR A 28 9.23 3.79 -9.69
N SER A 29 7.93 4.00 -9.55
CA SER A 29 7.13 3.13 -8.69
C SER A 29 7.00 1.79 -9.42
N ASP A 30 7.39 0.71 -8.76
CA ASP A 30 7.20 -0.67 -9.27
C ASP A 30 5.75 -1.16 -9.10
N GLY A 31 4.87 -0.29 -8.59
CA GLY A 31 3.46 -0.57 -8.37
C GLY A 31 3.13 -1.37 -7.13
N SER A 32 4.12 -1.87 -6.45
CA SER A 32 3.92 -2.61 -5.21
C SER A 32 3.91 -1.68 -3.98
N ASN A 33 4.54 -0.51 -4.08
CA ASN A 33 4.72 0.39 -2.94
C ASN A 33 4.75 1.85 -3.36
N ASN A 34 3.64 2.51 -3.23
CA ASN A 34 3.60 3.96 -3.27
C ASN A 34 3.98 4.50 -1.90
N SER A 35 5.28 4.59 -1.67
CA SER A 35 5.83 4.78 -0.36
C SER A 35 6.23 6.24 -0.16
N GLU A 36 6.00 6.75 1.04
CA GLU A 36 6.73 7.93 1.51
C GLU A 36 8.20 7.55 1.62
N TYR A 37 9.06 8.46 1.20
CA TYR A 37 10.50 8.27 1.29
C TYR A 37 11.06 9.20 2.35
N LEU A 38 11.93 8.66 3.17
CA LEU A 38 12.68 9.41 4.18
C LEU A 38 14.08 9.67 3.64
N LEU A 39 14.41 10.93 3.43
CA LEU A 39 15.78 11.36 3.20
C LEU A 39 16.46 11.53 4.55
N GLN A 40 17.49 10.73 4.78
CA GLN A 40 18.26 10.77 6.03
C GLN A 40 19.68 11.27 5.73
N THR A 41 20.06 12.33 6.43
CA THR A 41 21.44 12.80 6.50
C THR A 41 22.03 12.46 7.86
N ASN A 42 23.31 12.74 8.07
CA ASN A 42 23.94 12.60 9.38
C ASN A 42 23.40 13.60 10.42
N TYR A 43 22.66 14.62 9.99
CA TYR A 43 22.21 15.73 10.84
C TYR A 43 20.70 15.85 10.96
N SER A 44 19.93 15.40 9.98
CA SER A 44 18.48 15.54 10.01
C SER A 44 17.78 14.47 9.19
N GLN A 45 16.52 14.22 9.54
CA GLN A 45 15.61 13.39 8.78
C GLN A 45 14.47 14.28 8.27
N VAL A 46 14.21 14.24 6.99
CA VAL A 46 13.11 14.96 6.35
C VAL A 46 12.28 13.96 5.58
N THR A 47 10.99 13.91 5.90
CA THR A 47 10.03 13.12 5.12
C THR A 47 9.65 13.86 3.87
N GLY A 48 9.56 13.14 2.76
CA GLY A 48 9.14 13.68 1.48
C GLY A 48 8.42 12.62 0.67
N GLN A 49 7.69 13.08 -0.31
CA GLN A 49 7.05 12.22 -1.32
C GLN A 49 7.82 12.36 -2.62
N ILE A 50 8.11 11.21 -3.25
CA ILE A 50 8.56 11.21 -4.63
C ILE A 50 7.31 11.33 -5.49
N ASP A 51 7.20 12.47 -6.15
CA ASP A 51 6.12 12.70 -7.09
C ASP A 51 6.52 12.07 -8.41
N ARG A 52 5.94 10.89 -8.68
CA ARG A 52 5.87 10.21 -9.99
C ARG A 52 7.16 10.37 -10.82
N ALA A 53 7.78 9.49 -11.37
CA ALA A 53 8.87 9.50 -12.37
C ALA A 53 9.54 10.89 -12.68
N VAL A 54 9.81 11.69 -11.67
CA VAL A 54 10.52 12.96 -11.77
C VAL A 54 11.90 12.83 -11.11
N THR A 55 12.81 13.69 -11.49
CA THR A 55 14.17 13.75 -10.92
C THR A 55 14.22 14.53 -9.60
N THR A 56 13.08 14.89 -9.05
CA THR A 56 12.97 15.75 -7.85
C THR A 56 12.11 15.08 -6.78
N VAL A 57 12.46 15.32 -5.54
CA VAL A 57 11.71 14.92 -4.35
C VAL A 57 11.20 16.17 -3.67
N SER A 58 9.88 16.27 -3.50
CA SER A 58 9.26 17.35 -2.72
C SER A 58 9.38 17.01 -1.24
N LEU A 59 9.84 17.96 -0.45
CA LEU A 59 10.02 17.79 0.98
C LEU A 59 9.02 18.65 1.76
N ALA A 60 8.52 18.09 2.86
CA ALA A 60 7.53 18.79 3.70
C ALA A 60 8.11 19.98 4.46
N GLN A 61 9.42 20.08 4.53
CA GLN A 61 10.14 21.13 5.26
C GLN A 61 11.40 21.55 4.49
N THR A 62 11.95 22.70 4.81
CA THR A 62 13.27 23.14 4.31
C THR A 62 14.33 22.11 4.71
N HIS A 63 15.00 21.55 3.73
CA HIS A 63 15.87 20.38 3.93
C HIS A 63 17.29 20.69 4.45
N GLY A 64 17.78 21.90 4.23
CA GLY A 64 19.16 22.28 4.62
C GLY A 64 20.28 21.52 3.90
N LEU A 65 19.95 20.73 2.88
CA LEU A 65 20.94 19.95 2.12
C LEU A 65 21.70 20.82 1.13
N LEU A 66 22.98 20.52 0.97
CA LEU A 66 23.88 21.16 0.01
C LEU A 66 24.21 20.20 -1.15
N ASN A 67 24.70 20.76 -2.26
CA ASN A 67 25.21 19.96 -3.37
C ASN A 67 26.36 19.07 -2.90
N GLY A 68 26.24 17.76 -3.20
CA GLY A 68 27.23 16.76 -2.82
C GLY A 68 26.95 16.04 -1.50
N ASP A 69 25.93 16.46 -0.73
CA ASP A 69 25.54 15.75 0.48
C ASP A 69 25.14 14.31 0.17
N THR A 70 25.55 13.39 1.04
CA THR A 70 25.12 11.99 0.96
C THR A 70 23.84 11.79 1.72
N VAL A 71 22.83 11.25 1.04
CA VAL A 71 21.54 10.93 1.64
C VAL A 71 21.22 9.45 1.48
N LYS A 72 20.49 8.91 2.45
CA LYS A 72 19.94 7.56 2.40
C LYS A 72 18.45 7.63 2.14
N LEU A 73 18.02 7.04 1.04
CA LEU A 73 16.60 6.86 0.76
C LEU A 73 16.07 5.67 1.54
N LYS A 74 15.04 5.88 2.32
CA LYS A 74 14.31 4.83 3.03
C LYS A 74 12.86 4.83 2.57
N VAL A 75 12.40 3.71 2.05
CA VAL A 75 11.01 3.51 1.67
C VAL A 75 10.17 3.35 2.93
N VAL A 76 9.10 4.13 3.06
CA VAL A 76 8.11 3.99 4.12
C VAL A 76 6.84 3.38 3.51
N PRO A 77 6.44 2.18 3.90
CA PRO A 77 5.26 1.50 3.36
C PRO A 77 3.95 2.24 3.60
N ASN A 78 2.93 1.95 2.80
CA ASN A 78 1.64 2.61 2.81
C ASN A 78 0.87 2.46 4.12
N VAL A 79 0.91 1.27 4.70
CA VAL A 79 0.25 1.01 5.98
C VAL A 79 1.29 1.08 7.08
N VAL A 80 1.17 2.07 7.96
CA VAL A 80 2.06 2.25 9.11
C VAL A 80 1.28 2.01 10.38
N VAL A 81 1.72 1.02 11.16
CA VAL A 81 1.21 0.75 12.50
C VAL A 81 2.07 1.50 13.51
N GLY A 82 1.51 2.49 14.17
CA GLY A 82 2.23 3.37 15.12
C GLY A 82 2.70 2.64 16.38
N VAL A 83 3.68 3.22 17.08
CA VAL A 83 4.22 2.68 18.34
C VAL A 83 3.12 2.55 19.39
N GLY A 84 3.05 1.38 20.05
CA GLY A 84 2.08 1.11 21.11
C GLY A 84 0.62 1.02 20.65
N THR A 85 0.34 1.17 19.36
CA THR A 85 -1.02 1.10 18.81
C THR A 85 -1.37 -0.31 18.33
N THR A 86 -2.67 -0.59 18.25
CA THR A 86 -3.21 -1.76 17.55
C THR A 86 -3.87 -1.27 16.28
N SER A 87 -3.39 -1.73 15.13
CA SER A 87 -4.05 -1.49 13.85
C SER A 87 -4.70 -2.78 13.36
N ALA A 88 -5.96 -2.67 12.95
CA ALA A 88 -6.73 -3.80 12.42
C ALA A 88 -6.83 -3.71 10.90
N LEU A 89 -6.56 -4.82 10.23
CA LEU A 89 -6.74 -5.01 8.80
C LEU A 89 -7.77 -6.10 8.58
N THR A 90 -8.80 -5.80 7.81
CA THR A 90 -9.80 -6.79 7.42
C THR A 90 -9.34 -7.47 6.13
N LEU A 91 -9.24 -8.78 6.16
CA LEU A 91 -8.90 -9.59 4.99
C LEU A 91 -10.16 -10.17 4.36
N ALA A 92 -10.15 -10.22 3.03
CA ALA A 92 -11.11 -10.94 2.20
C ALA A 92 -10.36 -11.61 1.05
N PHE A 93 -11.00 -12.52 0.33
CA PHE A 93 -10.40 -13.20 -0.80
C PHE A 93 -11.30 -13.17 -2.02
N ASN A 94 -10.74 -12.82 -3.16
CA ASN A 94 -11.42 -12.98 -4.43
C ASN A 94 -11.02 -14.31 -5.07
N GLU A 95 -11.96 -15.26 -5.06
CA GLU A 95 -11.72 -16.64 -5.52
C GLU A 95 -11.51 -16.73 -7.05
N SER A 96 -12.19 -15.87 -7.82
CA SER A 96 -12.08 -15.89 -9.29
C SER A 96 -10.72 -15.39 -9.79
N GLU A 97 -10.18 -14.37 -9.16
CA GLU A 97 -8.89 -13.79 -9.53
C GLU A 97 -7.71 -14.26 -8.67
N LYS A 98 -7.99 -15.08 -7.64
CA LYS A 98 -6.98 -15.56 -6.68
C LYS A 98 -6.22 -14.39 -6.03
N LYS A 99 -6.95 -13.37 -5.56
CA LYS A 99 -6.38 -12.17 -4.93
C LYS A 99 -6.75 -12.07 -3.45
N LEU A 100 -5.74 -11.88 -2.61
CA LEU A 100 -5.94 -11.47 -1.22
C LEU A 100 -6.25 -9.99 -1.18
N LEU A 101 -7.39 -9.65 -0.59
CA LEU A 101 -7.92 -8.30 -0.48
C LEU A 101 -7.76 -7.80 0.95
N VAL A 102 -7.37 -6.55 1.09
CA VAL A 102 -7.17 -5.91 2.40
C VAL A 102 -8.01 -4.65 2.49
N ASN A 103 -8.74 -4.52 3.61
CA ASN A 103 -9.62 -3.42 3.92
C ASN A 103 -10.62 -3.11 2.79
N PRO A 104 -11.51 -4.06 2.44
CA PRO A 104 -12.60 -3.75 1.50
C PRO A 104 -13.48 -2.65 2.06
N ILE A 105 -13.67 -1.60 1.28
CA ILE A 105 -14.48 -0.43 1.65
C ILE A 105 -15.55 -0.22 0.60
N GLY A 106 -16.81 -0.14 1.04
CA GLY A 106 -17.96 0.16 0.20
C GLY A 106 -18.17 1.67 0.04
N ILE A 107 -18.52 2.08 -1.17
CA ILE A 107 -19.01 3.43 -1.51
C ILE A 107 -20.35 3.35 -2.22
N ASN A 108 -21.13 4.41 -2.16
CA ASN A 108 -22.36 4.55 -2.91
C ASN A 108 -22.10 5.17 -4.29
N SER A 109 -23.02 4.98 -5.22
CA SER A 109 -22.93 5.55 -6.56
C SER A 109 -22.82 7.09 -6.58
N SER A 110 -23.38 7.78 -5.59
CA SER A 110 -23.27 9.24 -5.44
C SER A 110 -21.85 9.74 -5.15
N GLN A 111 -20.93 8.85 -4.75
CA GLN A 111 -19.52 9.15 -4.50
C GLN A 111 -18.67 9.04 -5.76
N ILE A 112 -19.26 8.66 -6.90
CA ILE A 112 -18.60 8.61 -8.20
C ILE A 112 -18.98 9.84 -9.00
N ASN A 113 -17.99 10.67 -9.36
CA ASN A 113 -18.19 11.83 -10.22
C ASN A 113 -17.75 11.49 -11.66
N ILE A 114 -18.71 11.36 -12.55
CA ILE A 114 -18.47 11.01 -13.95
C ILE A 114 -17.84 12.16 -14.76
N ALA A 115 -18.08 13.41 -14.38
CA ALA A 115 -17.52 14.55 -15.11
C ALA A 115 -16.00 14.69 -14.91
N SER A 116 -15.48 14.29 -13.77
CA SER A 116 -14.06 14.32 -13.43
C SER A 116 -13.42 12.94 -13.34
N ASN A 117 -14.18 11.87 -13.51
CA ASN A 117 -13.75 10.47 -13.29
C ASN A 117 -13.18 10.22 -11.89
N THR A 118 -13.67 10.96 -10.89
CA THR A 118 -13.17 10.87 -9.51
C THR A 118 -14.10 10.04 -8.63
N ILE A 119 -13.48 9.35 -7.68
CA ILE A 119 -14.15 8.58 -6.64
C ILE A 119 -13.87 9.26 -5.32
N THR A 120 -14.94 9.61 -4.57
CA THR A 120 -14.84 10.25 -3.27
C THR A 120 -14.94 9.20 -2.17
N LEU A 121 -13.88 9.08 -1.37
CA LEU A 121 -13.80 8.18 -0.23
C LEU A 121 -12.91 8.82 0.84
N SER A 122 -13.55 9.43 1.84
CA SER A 122 -12.83 10.17 2.87
C SER A 122 -11.87 9.27 3.67
N GLY A 123 -10.63 9.70 3.81
CA GLY A 123 -9.63 8.98 4.59
C GLY A 123 -9.23 7.63 3.98
N HIS A 124 -9.35 7.45 2.68
CA HIS A 124 -9.10 6.17 2.01
C HIS A 124 -7.68 5.61 2.20
N GLY A 125 -6.71 6.43 2.50
CA GLY A 125 -5.31 6.01 2.70
C GLY A 125 -4.58 5.52 1.45
N TYR A 126 -5.26 5.43 0.30
CA TYR A 126 -4.63 5.02 -0.95
C TYR A 126 -3.61 6.04 -1.43
N ARG A 127 -2.62 5.56 -2.17
CA ARG A 127 -1.57 6.36 -2.80
C ARG A 127 -1.57 6.12 -4.31
N THR A 128 -1.03 7.05 -5.07
CA THR A 128 -0.86 6.86 -6.52
C THR A 128 0.03 5.65 -6.78
N GLY A 129 -0.43 4.72 -7.63
CA GLY A 129 0.21 3.46 -7.94
C GLY A 129 -0.22 2.27 -7.08
N ASP A 130 -0.99 2.49 -6.00
CA ASP A 130 -1.58 1.37 -5.25
C ASP A 130 -2.48 0.56 -6.17
N LYS A 131 -2.38 -0.77 -6.05
CA LYS A 131 -3.25 -1.68 -6.77
C LYS A 131 -4.47 -2.00 -5.93
N VAL A 132 -5.64 -1.71 -6.49
CA VAL A 132 -6.93 -1.97 -5.84
C VAL A 132 -7.77 -2.92 -6.68
N PHE A 133 -8.59 -3.70 -6.01
CA PHE A 133 -9.64 -4.51 -6.62
C PHE A 133 -10.96 -3.77 -6.52
N TYR A 134 -11.61 -3.58 -7.64
CA TYR A 134 -12.96 -3.02 -7.73
C TYR A 134 -13.97 -4.13 -7.96
N ASN A 135 -15.06 -4.09 -7.21
CA ASN A 135 -16.20 -4.98 -7.38
C ASN A 135 -17.52 -4.25 -7.13
N SER A 136 -18.55 -4.64 -7.85
CA SER A 136 -19.93 -4.20 -7.64
C SER A 136 -20.89 -5.18 -8.28
N THR A 137 -22.09 -5.30 -7.75
CA THR A 137 -23.17 -6.08 -8.38
C THR A 137 -23.73 -5.39 -9.62
N GLN A 138 -23.65 -4.05 -9.66
CA GLN A 138 -23.96 -3.21 -10.82
C GLN A 138 -22.82 -2.23 -11.02
N VAL A 139 -21.86 -2.64 -11.84
CA VAL A 139 -20.64 -1.87 -12.08
C VAL A 139 -20.94 -0.48 -12.66
N ALA A 140 -20.14 0.49 -12.28
CA ALA A 140 -20.14 1.80 -12.92
C ALA A 140 -19.76 1.65 -14.39
N SER A 141 -20.52 2.26 -15.31
CA SER A 141 -20.23 2.17 -16.73
C SER A 141 -18.88 2.80 -17.05
N GLY A 142 -18.03 2.07 -17.77
CA GLY A 142 -16.62 2.40 -17.98
C GLY A 142 -15.69 1.62 -17.07
N LEU A 143 -16.20 1.01 -15.99
CA LEU A 143 -15.46 0.07 -15.14
C LEU A 143 -15.91 -1.38 -15.39
N GLN A 144 -15.05 -2.30 -15.03
CA GLN A 144 -15.33 -3.73 -14.92
C GLN A 144 -14.88 -4.22 -13.55
N THR A 145 -15.48 -5.29 -13.05
CA THR A 145 -14.93 -5.96 -11.87
C THR A 145 -13.51 -6.41 -12.16
N GLY A 146 -12.56 -5.97 -11.34
CA GLY A 146 -11.16 -6.28 -11.59
C GLY A 146 -10.18 -5.33 -10.89
N SER A 147 -8.93 -5.45 -11.28
CA SER A 147 -7.81 -4.71 -10.70
C SER A 147 -7.55 -3.40 -11.43
N TYR A 148 -7.36 -2.34 -10.67
CA TYR A 148 -7.00 -1.00 -11.14
C TYR A 148 -5.83 -0.44 -10.33
N TYR A 149 -5.22 0.62 -10.84
CA TYR A 149 -4.21 1.39 -10.14
C TYR A 149 -4.78 2.75 -9.74
N VAL A 150 -4.46 3.19 -8.54
CA VAL A 150 -4.94 4.46 -8.01
C VAL A 150 -4.11 5.62 -8.54
N ILE A 151 -4.79 6.70 -8.93
CA ILE A 151 -4.23 8.04 -9.07
C ILE A 151 -4.83 8.87 -7.94
N ARG A 152 -4.05 9.15 -6.90
CA ARG A 152 -4.52 9.89 -5.74
C ARG A 152 -4.54 11.38 -6.05
N ASP A 153 -5.70 12.01 -5.90
CA ASP A 153 -5.83 13.46 -6.01
C ASP A 153 -5.59 14.13 -4.65
N ASN A 154 -6.19 13.59 -3.58
CA ASN A 154 -6.03 14.06 -2.20
C ASN A 154 -6.40 12.96 -1.19
N SER A 155 -6.56 13.29 0.10
CA SER A 155 -6.92 12.34 1.15
C SER A 155 -8.35 11.79 1.06
N SER A 156 -9.19 12.40 0.23
CA SER A 156 -10.62 12.05 0.11
C SER A 156 -11.04 11.72 -1.32
N GLN A 157 -10.15 11.86 -2.30
CA GLN A 157 -10.47 11.63 -3.71
C GLN A 157 -9.34 10.94 -4.44
N PHE A 158 -9.72 10.05 -5.34
CA PHE A 158 -8.80 9.36 -6.25
C PHE A 158 -9.48 9.05 -7.58
N ARG A 159 -8.66 8.78 -8.59
CA ARG A 159 -9.05 8.29 -9.91
C ARG A 159 -8.40 6.93 -10.16
N LEU A 160 -8.82 6.25 -11.21
CA LEU A 160 -8.34 4.92 -11.57
C LEU A 160 -7.58 4.95 -12.90
N ALA A 161 -6.57 4.09 -13.00
CA ALA A 161 -5.84 3.77 -14.22
C ALA A 161 -5.82 2.25 -14.43
N ASN A 162 -5.71 1.80 -15.69
CA ASN A 162 -5.66 0.38 -16.00
C ASN A 162 -4.28 -0.23 -15.74
N THR A 163 -3.24 0.57 -15.87
CA THR A 163 -1.85 0.14 -15.67
C THR A 163 -1.11 1.09 -14.73
N LEU A 164 -0.07 0.57 -14.08
CA LEU A 164 0.80 1.40 -13.26
C LEU A 164 1.46 2.52 -14.06
N TYR A 165 1.80 2.26 -15.33
CA TYR A 165 2.42 3.25 -16.21
C TYR A 165 1.52 4.48 -16.40
N GLU A 166 0.21 4.27 -16.53
CA GLU A 166 -0.80 5.32 -16.69
C GLU A 166 -1.02 6.17 -15.43
N THR A 167 -0.46 5.80 -14.29
CA THR A 167 -0.50 6.63 -13.08
C THR A 167 0.58 7.71 -13.05
N LYS A 168 1.53 7.68 -13.99
CA LYS A 168 2.64 8.64 -14.05
C LYS A 168 2.21 9.94 -14.72
N PRO A 169 2.68 11.14 -14.30
CA PRO A 169 2.29 12.41 -14.89
C PRO A 169 2.51 12.52 -16.38
N SER A 170 3.64 11.97 -16.84
CA SER A 170 4.00 12.04 -18.27
C SER A 170 3.16 11.14 -19.16
N SER A 171 2.42 10.20 -18.60
CA SER A 171 1.62 9.20 -19.29
C SER A 171 0.27 8.96 -18.62
N GLU A 172 -0.20 9.93 -17.82
CA GLU A 172 -1.46 9.80 -17.07
C GLU A 172 -2.62 9.53 -18.02
N SER A 173 -3.28 8.39 -17.77
CA SER A 173 -4.49 7.99 -18.48
C SER A 173 -5.50 7.49 -17.47
N VAL A 174 -6.56 8.26 -17.29
CA VAL A 174 -7.62 7.98 -16.34
C VAL A 174 -8.68 7.13 -17.00
N VAL A 175 -9.16 6.11 -16.29
CA VAL A 175 -10.31 5.32 -16.75
C VAL A 175 -11.53 6.23 -16.88
N ASN A 176 -12.14 6.22 -18.04
CA ASN A 176 -13.33 7.03 -18.32
C ASN A 176 -14.58 6.36 -17.74
N ILE A 177 -15.16 6.97 -16.71
CA ILE A 177 -16.40 6.51 -16.06
C ILE A 177 -17.55 7.30 -16.65
N VAL A 178 -18.45 6.60 -17.36
CA VAL A 178 -19.56 7.23 -18.08
C VAL A 178 -20.92 7.04 -17.41
N GLY A 179 -20.96 6.32 -16.29
CA GLY A 179 -22.18 6.12 -15.49
C GLY A 179 -21.82 5.56 -14.11
N THR A 180 -22.61 5.92 -13.09
CA THR A 180 -22.27 5.60 -11.70
C THR A 180 -22.69 4.19 -11.26
N GLY A 181 -23.45 3.45 -12.07
CA GLY A 181 -24.12 2.24 -11.58
C GLY A 181 -25.21 2.55 -10.54
N ALA A 182 -25.86 1.55 -9.99
CA ALA A 182 -26.98 1.71 -9.07
C ALA A 182 -26.81 0.98 -7.74
N SER A 183 -25.61 0.49 -7.42
CA SER A 183 -25.35 -0.32 -6.23
C SER A 183 -24.15 0.18 -5.42
N VAL A 184 -23.85 -0.53 -4.37
CA VAL A 184 -22.61 -0.32 -3.61
C VAL A 184 -21.41 -0.80 -4.45
N HIS A 185 -20.39 0.02 -4.52
CA HIS A 185 -19.12 -0.29 -5.15
C HIS A 185 -18.08 -0.54 -4.07
N THR A 186 -17.29 -1.58 -4.20
CA THR A 186 -16.28 -1.95 -3.20
C THR A 186 -14.90 -1.80 -3.80
N PHE A 187 -14.01 -1.19 -3.04
CA PHE A 187 -12.57 -1.12 -3.33
C PHE A 187 -11.79 -1.77 -2.20
N ALA A 188 -10.78 -2.55 -2.54
CA ALA A 188 -9.87 -3.17 -1.57
C ALA A 188 -8.44 -3.13 -2.09
N LEU A 189 -7.47 -2.94 -1.21
CA LEU A 189 -6.05 -3.09 -1.58
C LEU A 189 -5.73 -4.55 -1.91
N ILE A 190 -4.89 -4.77 -2.91
CA ILE A 190 -4.41 -6.11 -3.28
C ILE A 190 -3.02 -6.31 -2.69
N ASN A 191 -2.89 -7.25 -1.75
CA ASN A 191 -1.62 -7.66 -1.13
C ASN A 191 -0.70 -6.47 -0.76
N PRO A 192 -1.17 -5.47 0.01
CA PRO A 192 -0.35 -4.31 0.32
C PRO A 192 0.80 -4.68 1.27
N SER A 193 1.92 -3.99 1.12
CA SER A 193 2.98 -4.02 2.14
C SER A 193 2.55 -3.26 3.39
N ILE A 194 2.91 -3.81 4.56
CA ILE A 194 2.55 -3.26 5.86
C ILE A 194 3.82 -2.97 6.65
N ASN A 195 3.99 -1.75 7.13
CA ASN A 195 5.07 -1.41 8.05
C ASN A 195 4.57 -1.46 9.49
N VAL A 196 5.18 -2.30 10.31
CA VAL A 196 4.82 -2.46 11.71
C VAL A 196 5.97 -1.93 12.55
N VAL A 197 5.69 -0.91 13.36
CA VAL A 197 6.69 -0.33 14.27
C VAL A 197 6.85 -1.25 15.49
N LYS A 198 8.07 -1.37 15.99
CA LYS A 198 8.37 -2.14 17.21
C LYS A 198 7.44 -1.73 18.36
N ASN A 199 7.00 -2.72 19.14
CA ASN A 199 6.05 -2.60 20.23
C ASN A 199 4.60 -2.24 19.86
N SER A 200 4.26 -2.26 18.58
CA SER A 200 2.88 -2.16 18.12
C SER A 200 2.27 -3.54 17.85
N THR A 201 0.96 -3.57 17.68
CA THR A 201 0.21 -4.78 17.39
C THR A 201 -0.51 -4.62 16.05
N ILE A 202 -0.35 -5.59 15.17
CA ILE A 202 -1.19 -5.72 13.98
C ILE A 202 -2.23 -6.82 14.24
N LYS A 203 -3.48 -6.53 13.90
CA LYS A 203 -4.58 -7.47 13.96
C LYS A 203 -5.12 -7.72 12.57
N PHE A 204 -5.12 -8.97 12.14
CA PHE A 204 -5.80 -9.41 10.92
C PHE A 204 -7.19 -9.91 11.29
N ASN A 205 -8.24 -9.24 10.86
CA ASN A 205 -9.62 -9.70 10.96
C ASN A 205 -9.86 -10.69 9.84
N LEU A 206 -10.23 -11.90 10.18
CA LEU A 206 -10.33 -13.07 9.30
C LEU A 206 -11.77 -13.63 9.25
N GLY A 207 -12.75 -12.83 9.67
CA GLY A 207 -14.14 -13.26 9.76
C GLY A 207 -14.93 -13.19 8.45
N ASP A 208 -14.38 -12.64 7.38
CA ASP A 208 -15.06 -12.53 6.09
C ASP A 208 -15.37 -13.92 5.51
N SER A 209 -16.60 -14.13 5.02
CA SER A 209 -17.06 -15.42 4.52
C SER A 209 -16.30 -15.93 3.29
N SER A 210 -15.67 -15.05 2.54
CA SER A 210 -14.78 -15.43 1.42
C SER A 210 -13.56 -16.22 1.85
N LEU A 211 -13.22 -16.17 3.15
CA LEU A 211 -12.09 -16.88 3.74
C LEU A 211 -12.43 -18.29 4.24
N VAL A 212 -13.66 -18.74 4.10
CA VAL A 212 -14.07 -20.08 4.54
C VAL A 212 -13.24 -21.16 3.86
N GLY A 213 -12.65 -22.04 4.67
CA GLY A 213 -11.78 -23.12 4.19
C GLY A 213 -10.33 -22.72 3.95
N TYR A 214 -9.99 -21.43 4.11
CA TYR A 214 -8.60 -20.98 4.10
C TYR A 214 -7.96 -21.07 5.49
N LYS A 215 -6.64 -21.20 5.49
CA LYS A 215 -5.78 -21.04 6.66
C LYS A 215 -4.97 -19.76 6.48
N PHE A 216 -4.97 -18.89 7.48
CA PHE A 216 -4.09 -17.73 7.49
C PHE A 216 -2.71 -18.15 8.00
N LYS A 217 -1.67 -17.83 7.27
CA LYS A 217 -0.29 -18.17 7.58
C LYS A 217 0.63 -16.99 7.45
N ILE A 218 1.73 -17.04 8.18
CA ILE A 218 2.82 -16.06 8.12
C ILE A 218 4.12 -16.79 7.90
N PHE A 219 4.94 -16.29 6.98
CA PHE A 219 6.18 -16.90 6.54
C PHE A 219 7.36 -15.96 6.74
N LYS A 220 8.56 -16.54 6.87
CA LYS A 220 9.83 -15.82 6.96
C LYS A 220 10.41 -15.45 5.60
N ASP A 221 9.94 -16.09 4.54
CA ASP A 221 10.45 -15.95 3.17
C ASP A 221 9.30 -15.74 2.16
N SER A 222 9.63 -15.13 1.03
CA SER A 222 8.69 -14.82 -0.05
C SER A 222 8.28 -16.04 -0.88
N GLU A 223 8.94 -17.17 -0.70
CA GLU A 223 8.62 -18.43 -1.38
C GLU A 223 7.63 -19.27 -0.57
N PHE A 224 7.21 -18.79 0.60
CA PHE A 224 6.26 -19.44 1.51
C PHE A 224 6.69 -20.86 1.95
N LYS A 225 8.00 -21.08 2.11
CA LYS A 225 8.56 -22.37 2.51
C LYS A 225 8.76 -22.48 4.02
N ASN A 226 9.14 -21.39 4.67
CA ASN A 226 9.45 -21.33 6.10
C ASN A 226 8.35 -20.64 6.88
N GLU A 227 7.35 -21.41 7.29
CA GLU A 227 6.24 -20.88 8.09
C GLU A 227 6.75 -20.32 9.41
N PHE A 228 6.33 -19.09 9.74
CA PHE A 228 6.58 -18.46 11.03
C PHE A 228 5.44 -18.75 11.99
N ILE A 229 4.20 -18.67 11.48
CA ILE A 229 3.00 -18.90 12.29
C ILE A 229 1.81 -19.28 11.42
N SER A 230 0.97 -20.18 11.93
CA SER A 230 -0.37 -20.46 11.40
C SER A 230 -1.45 -19.95 12.35
N ALA A 231 -2.64 -19.69 11.84
CA ALA A 231 -3.79 -19.34 12.67
C ALA A 231 -4.03 -20.46 13.69
N GLY A 232 -4.06 -20.08 14.99
CA GLY A 232 -4.21 -21.01 16.10
C GLY A 232 -2.91 -21.52 16.73
N ASP A 233 -1.74 -21.13 16.23
CA ASP A 233 -0.47 -21.45 16.87
C ASP A 233 -0.22 -20.55 18.09
N SER A 234 -0.46 -21.09 19.28
CA SER A 234 -0.30 -20.38 20.56
C SER A 234 1.13 -20.44 21.11
N ARG A 235 2.05 -21.14 20.46
CA ARG A 235 3.43 -21.33 20.96
C ARG A 235 4.29 -20.07 20.85
N ASN A 236 3.85 -19.11 20.04
CA ASN A 236 4.52 -17.82 19.89
C ASN A 236 3.85 -16.78 20.79
N PHE A 237 4.53 -16.32 21.83
CA PHE A 237 4.02 -15.40 22.84
C PHE A 237 3.46 -14.06 22.29
N ASN A 238 3.76 -13.74 21.06
CA ASN A 238 3.38 -12.49 20.41
C ASN A 238 2.20 -12.64 19.45
N VAL A 239 1.60 -13.83 19.37
CA VAL A 239 0.53 -14.11 18.44
C VAL A 239 -0.66 -14.74 19.13
N ILE A 240 -1.80 -14.12 18.93
CA ILE A 240 -3.08 -14.55 19.50
C ILE A 240 -4.04 -14.77 18.33
N GLY A 241 -4.43 -16.03 18.12
CA GLY A 241 -5.49 -16.41 17.19
C GLY A 241 -6.82 -16.59 17.92
N VAL A 242 -7.90 -16.11 17.33
CA VAL A 242 -9.26 -16.23 17.85
C VAL A 242 -10.20 -16.66 16.73
N GLY A 243 -11.01 -17.69 17.00
CA GLY A 243 -12.06 -18.13 16.08
C GLY A 243 -11.56 -18.93 14.86
N THR A 244 -12.49 -19.29 14.01
CA THR A 244 -12.23 -20.02 12.76
C THR A 244 -12.23 -19.05 11.59
N VAL A 245 -11.20 -19.10 10.76
CA VAL A 245 -11.06 -18.26 9.56
C VAL A 245 -12.31 -18.37 8.67
N GLY A 246 -12.82 -17.23 8.25
CA GLY A 246 -14.06 -17.13 7.48
C GLY A 246 -15.33 -17.07 8.32
N LEU A 247 -15.24 -17.12 9.65
CA LEU A 247 -16.41 -17.10 10.53
C LEU A 247 -16.34 -16.00 11.58
N GLY A 248 -17.35 -15.13 11.58
CA GLY A 248 -17.64 -14.17 12.65
C GLY A 248 -16.48 -13.23 12.99
N THR A 249 -15.96 -13.34 14.22
CA THR A 249 -14.92 -12.46 14.76
C THR A 249 -13.51 -13.07 14.69
N ALA A 250 -13.30 -14.07 13.84
CA ALA A 250 -11.99 -14.68 13.66
C ALA A 250 -10.90 -13.64 13.41
N SER A 251 -9.80 -13.75 14.09
CA SER A 251 -8.67 -12.82 13.95
C SER A 251 -7.36 -13.43 14.40
N VAL A 252 -6.27 -12.87 13.91
CA VAL A 252 -4.90 -13.12 14.36
C VAL A 252 -4.27 -11.80 14.72
N SER A 253 -3.75 -11.66 15.93
CA SER A 253 -3.03 -10.48 16.39
C SER A 253 -1.57 -10.82 16.62
N ILE A 254 -0.68 -9.97 16.11
CA ILE A 254 0.77 -10.11 16.26
C ILE A 254 1.30 -8.85 16.92
N LYS A 255 1.89 -8.99 18.11
CA LYS A 255 2.66 -7.92 18.73
C LYS A 255 4.09 -7.97 18.20
N TYR A 256 4.50 -6.91 17.52
CA TYR A 256 5.83 -6.82 16.95
C TYR A 256 6.86 -6.49 18.03
N SER A 257 7.71 -7.44 18.37
CA SER A 257 8.76 -7.34 19.41
C SER A 257 10.16 -7.55 18.81
N GLU A 258 11.19 -7.48 19.66
CA GLU A 258 12.59 -7.67 19.23
C GLU A 258 12.88 -9.06 18.64
N ASN A 259 12.13 -10.06 19.03
CA ASN A 259 12.34 -11.45 18.62
C ASN A 259 11.62 -11.82 17.32
N ILE A 260 10.90 -10.88 16.69
CA ILE A 260 10.22 -11.10 15.43
C ILE A 260 11.15 -10.69 14.28
N PRO A 261 11.23 -11.50 13.19
CA PRO A 261 11.99 -11.14 12.00
C PRO A 261 11.62 -9.76 11.46
N THR A 262 12.58 -9.03 10.92
CA THR A 262 12.37 -7.68 10.37
C THR A 262 11.46 -7.66 9.15
N LYS A 263 11.27 -8.80 8.51
CA LYS A 263 10.38 -8.98 7.36
C LYS A 263 9.63 -10.30 7.48
N LEU A 264 8.32 -10.23 7.32
CA LEU A 264 7.42 -11.37 7.30
C LEU A 264 6.48 -11.27 6.10
N PHE A 265 5.98 -12.42 5.66
CA PHE A 265 5.03 -12.51 4.55
C PHE A 265 3.75 -13.16 5.07
N TYR A 266 2.61 -12.56 4.81
CA TYR A 266 1.31 -13.12 5.17
C TYR A 266 0.63 -13.71 3.94
N ALA A 267 -0.07 -14.81 4.12
CA ALA A 267 -0.72 -15.53 3.05
C ALA A 267 -1.96 -16.29 3.53
N LEU A 268 -2.79 -16.70 2.58
CA LEU A 268 -3.89 -17.63 2.75
C LEU A 268 -3.58 -18.94 2.05
N GLU A 269 -3.77 -20.04 2.73
CA GLU A 269 -3.58 -21.41 2.18
C GLU A 269 -4.91 -22.15 2.12
N LYS A 270 -5.19 -22.78 0.98
CA LYS A 270 -6.32 -23.69 0.80
C LYS A 270 -5.93 -24.84 -0.11
N SER A 271 -6.05 -26.09 0.38
CA SER A 271 -5.75 -27.28 -0.41
C SER A 271 -4.37 -27.27 -1.08
N GLY A 272 -3.33 -26.76 -0.36
CA GLY A 272 -1.96 -26.69 -0.87
C GLY A 272 -1.66 -25.51 -1.80
N TYR A 273 -2.64 -24.69 -2.11
CA TYR A 273 -2.45 -23.42 -2.83
C TYR A 273 -2.25 -22.29 -1.83
N ILE A 274 -1.22 -21.47 -2.04
CA ILE A 274 -0.90 -20.29 -1.21
C ILE A 274 -1.05 -19.03 -2.07
N SER A 275 -1.73 -18.02 -1.52
CA SER A 275 -2.00 -16.75 -2.17
C SER A 275 -1.71 -15.55 -1.24
#